data_35a5dc804e64d89932fabfec09f3bbc5
#
_entry.id   35a5dc804e64d89932fabfec09f3bbc5
#
_cell.length_a   1.000
_cell.length_b   1.000
_cell.length_c   1.000
_cell.angle_alpha   90.00
_cell.angle_beta   90.00
_cell.angle_gamma   90.00
#
_symmetry.space_group_name_H-M   'P 1'
#
loop_
_entity.id
_entity.type
_entity.pdbx_description
1 polymer ?
#
loop_
_entity_poly.entity_id
_entity_poly.type
_entity_poly.pdbx_seq_one_letter_code
_entity_poly.pdbx_strand_id
1 'polypeptide(L)'
;MLALLSIGHTPPSGGAGARAYNRYMGVIERMREDWNRRAREDAYYYAAFGRRNQDEREFFASAAEVVETLARELVRLSAAPARSRRALEIGCGPGRLMLPMSAHFGEIHGVDISEEMAAKARERLRGIPQAHVRVTPGDDLGMFAAETFDFIYSYIVFQHIPDPEIVLNYLREARRVLKTSGILCCQLRGAPPVPTEMERNASTWTGCFFTGEQMAAFAREHDFQLVALSGLETQYMWTTWLKPVPSGAPDFSRTVLKAVTAASNGEPRVPARGPAAAVSLWIDGLPHCCHLGNLEAALHQTHARGCYLSPITESGGCQMNVRLPEGVRAGPAPVALYCDGRALGEPKSIEVMPPPPRSPKAISVSDGIDIESKYRVVMGGVKVTIEDVERPEEVSFTVDGRPVEFGQFECKDPVTSTYEFAFLVSPKTRLGNRVLEVRVSGRDLAPIRMEISGLSP
;
A
#
# COMPACT_ATOMS: atom_id res chain seq x y z
N MET A 1 19.09 10.18 -21.11
CA MET A 1 18.09 10.17 -22.18
C MET A 1 16.71 10.07 -21.54
N LEU A 2 16.46 10.91 -20.51
CA LEU A 2 15.25 10.92 -19.63
C LEU A 2 14.66 12.34 -19.50
N ALA A 3 14.79 13.16 -20.54
CA ALA A 3 14.26 14.50 -20.58
C ALA A 3 13.23 14.63 -21.72
N LEU A 4 12.15 13.89 -21.61
CA LEU A 4 10.99 14.05 -22.46
C LEU A 4 9.78 13.60 -21.67
N LEU A 5 9.02 14.55 -21.18
CA LEU A 5 7.57 14.51 -21.19
C LEU A 5 6.98 15.52 -20.19
N SER A 6 7.14 16.81 -20.47
CA SER A 6 6.04 17.73 -20.19
C SER A 6 4.99 17.41 -21.25
N ILE A 7 4.05 16.56 -20.96
CA ILE A 7 3.11 16.03 -21.94
C ILE A 7 1.99 17.04 -22.20
N GLY A 8 2.21 17.88 -23.18
CA GLY A 8 1.12 18.30 -24.07
C GLY A 8 0.78 17.10 -24.97
N HIS A 9 -0.49 16.76 -25.16
CA HIS A 9 -1.00 15.61 -25.94
C HIS A 9 -0.62 15.60 -27.43
N THR A 10 0.54 16.11 -27.82
CA THR A 10 1.03 16.11 -29.20
C THR A 10 2.06 15.00 -29.41
N PRO A 11 1.83 14.09 -30.37
CA PRO A 11 2.77 13.01 -30.65
C PRO A 11 4.11 13.57 -31.09
N PRO A 12 5.25 13.05 -30.57
CA PRO A 12 6.58 13.45 -30.99
C PRO A 12 6.79 13.11 -32.47
N SER A 13 7.34 14.06 -33.24
CA SER A 13 7.72 13.86 -34.64
C SER A 13 8.99 13.01 -34.72
N GLY A 14 8.86 11.67 -34.91
CA GLY A 14 10.00 10.78 -35.15
C GLY A 14 9.77 9.31 -34.70
N GLY A 15 10.32 8.37 -35.44
CA GLY A 15 9.96 6.95 -35.43
C GLY A 15 10.01 6.19 -34.09
N ALA A 16 10.98 6.40 -33.21
CA ALA A 16 11.06 5.72 -31.91
C ALA A 16 10.16 6.37 -30.84
N GLY A 17 10.12 7.71 -30.81
CA GLY A 17 9.26 8.48 -29.90
C GLY A 17 7.77 8.29 -30.22
N ALA A 18 7.39 8.28 -31.49
CA ALA A 18 6.01 8.04 -31.93
C ALA A 18 5.54 6.61 -31.55
N ARG A 19 6.41 5.60 -31.66
CA ARG A 19 6.06 4.23 -31.25
C ARG A 19 5.90 4.09 -29.74
N ALA A 20 6.74 4.75 -28.95
CA ALA A 20 6.60 4.76 -27.48
C ALA A 20 5.31 5.47 -27.06
N TYR A 21 5.00 6.61 -27.64
CA TYR A 21 3.77 7.36 -27.44
C TYR A 21 2.52 6.55 -27.79
N ASN A 22 2.50 5.89 -28.96
CA ASN A 22 1.36 5.06 -29.37
C ASN A 22 1.16 3.85 -28.45
N ARG A 23 2.26 3.26 -27.95
CA ARG A 23 2.19 2.18 -26.94
C ARG A 23 1.56 2.70 -25.64
N TYR A 24 2.01 3.83 -25.14
CA TYR A 24 1.51 4.48 -23.94
C TYR A 24 0.02 4.80 -24.06
N MET A 25 -0.41 5.46 -25.12
CA MET A 25 -1.82 5.76 -25.38
C MET A 25 -2.67 4.48 -25.52
N GLY A 26 -2.13 3.44 -26.15
CA GLY A 26 -2.81 2.15 -26.26
C GLY A 26 -2.98 1.42 -24.92
N VAL A 27 -2.11 1.66 -23.91
CA VAL A 27 -2.30 1.16 -22.53
C VAL A 27 -3.48 1.88 -21.88
N ILE A 28 -3.53 3.20 -21.97
CA ILE A 28 -4.60 4.02 -21.39
C ILE A 28 -5.97 3.63 -21.97
N GLU A 29 -6.04 3.44 -23.27
CA GLU A 29 -7.30 3.07 -23.94
C GLU A 29 -7.79 1.68 -23.49
N ARG A 30 -6.91 0.69 -23.44
CA ARG A 30 -7.24 -0.64 -22.89
C ARG A 30 -7.69 -0.59 -21.42
N MET A 31 -7.05 0.23 -20.58
CA MET A 31 -7.48 0.41 -19.20
C MET A 31 -8.91 0.94 -19.14
N ARG A 32 -9.23 1.98 -19.94
CA ARG A 32 -10.58 2.58 -20.01
C ARG A 32 -11.62 1.56 -20.43
N GLU A 33 -11.37 0.82 -21.50
CA GLU A 33 -12.27 -0.22 -22.01
C GLU A 33 -12.50 -1.33 -20.98
N ASP A 34 -11.45 -1.83 -20.37
CA ASP A 34 -11.51 -2.89 -19.37
C ASP A 34 -12.28 -2.45 -18.12
N TRP A 35 -12.03 -1.25 -17.59
CA TRP A 35 -12.73 -0.75 -16.41
C TRP A 35 -14.19 -0.42 -16.72
N ASN A 36 -14.52 0.08 -17.92
CA ASN A 36 -15.91 0.24 -18.36
C ASN A 36 -16.62 -1.13 -18.44
N ARG A 37 -15.99 -2.14 -19.00
CA ARG A 37 -16.53 -3.51 -19.06
C ARG A 37 -16.80 -4.08 -17.67
N ARG A 38 -15.80 -3.99 -16.76
CA ARG A 38 -15.92 -4.42 -15.35
C ARG A 38 -17.03 -3.70 -14.60
N ALA A 39 -17.18 -2.39 -14.82
CA ALA A 39 -18.24 -1.60 -14.22
C ALA A 39 -19.65 -2.01 -14.66
N ARG A 40 -19.80 -2.46 -15.91
CA ARG A 40 -21.07 -3.00 -16.43
C ARG A 40 -21.33 -4.43 -15.93
N GLU A 41 -20.28 -5.25 -15.78
CA GLU A 41 -20.38 -6.63 -15.31
C GLU A 41 -20.75 -6.69 -13.82
N ASP A 42 -19.93 -6.11 -12.94
CA ASP A 42 -20.18 -6.03 -11.50
C ASP A 42 -19.23 -4.98 -10.86
N ALA A 43 -19.67 -3.71 -10.81
CA ALA A 43 -18.84 -2.61 -10.31
C ALA A 43 -18.39 -2.81 -8.86
N TYR A 44 -19.24 -3.39 -8.01
CA TYR A 44 -18.92 -3.58 -6.60
C TYR A 44 -17.88 -4.67 -6.39
N TYR A 45 -18.00 -5.78 -7.09
CA TYR A 45 -17.01 -6.83 -7.07
C TYR A 45 -15.62 -6.35 -7.47
N TYR A 46 -15.53 -5.61 -8.60
CA TYR A 46 -14.24 -5.16 -9.10
C TYR A 46 -13.65 -3.98 -8.31
N ALA A 47 -14.45 -3.15 -7.65
CA ALA A 47 -13.97 -2.05 -6.82
C ALA A 47 -13.61 -2.46 -5.37
N ALA A 48 -14.23 -3.54 -4.86
CA ALA A 48 -13.91 -4.11 -3.56
C ALA A 48 -13.96 -5.64 -3.68
N PHE A 49 -12.90 -6.20 -4.25
CA PHE A 49 -12.76 -7.60 -4.54
C PHE A 49 -12.93 -8.46 -3.28
N GLY A 50 -14.03 -9.16 -3.17
CA GLY A 50 -14.35 -9.99 -2.03
C GLY A 50 -15.46 -10.97 -2.37
N ARG A 51 -16.58 -10.48 -2.90
CA ARG A 51 -17.75 -11.30 -3.19
C ARG A 51 -18.52 -10.76 -4.40
N ARG A 52 -18.99 -11.67 -5.29
CA ARG A 52 -19.89 -11.28 -6.39
C ARG A 52 -21.29 -11.00 -5.86
N ASN A 53 -21.98 -10.10 -6.55
CA ASN A 53 -23.36 -9.69 -6.21
C ASN A 53 -23.49 -9.17 -4.77
N GLN A 54 -22.50 -8.42 -4.29
CA GLN A 54 -22.57 -7.71 -3.01
C GLN A 54 -23.77 -6.78 -3.03
N ASP A 55 -24.51 -6.71 -1.90
CA ASP A 55 -25.47 -5.65 -1.76
C ASP A 55 -24.76 -4.31 -1.52
N GLU A 56 -25.47 -3.23 -1.79
CA GLU A 56 -24.93 -1.88 -1.70
C GLU A 56 -24.45 -1.54 -0.29
N ARG A 57 -25.16 -2.01 0.74
CA ARG A 57 -24.83 -1.76 2.14
C ARG A 57 -23.52 -2.44 2.55
N GLU A 58 -23.36 -3.71 2.20
CA GLU A 58 -22.13 -4.47 2.44
C GLU A 58 -20.93 -3.83 1.74
N PHE A 59 -21.09 -3.44 0.47
CA PHE A 59 -20.05 -2.79 -0.31
C PHE A 59 -19.56 -1.50 0.35
N PHE A 60 -20.47 -0.61 0.78
CA PHE A 60 -20.08 0.64 1.42
C PHE A 60 -19.56 0.43 2.85
N ALA A 61 -20.04 -0.58 3.58
CA ALA A 61 -19.51 -0.92 4.91
C ALA A 61 -18.03 -1.37 4.83
N SER A 62 -17.61 -2.00 3.74
CA SER A 62 -16.22 -2.42 3.52
C SER A 62 -15.22 -1.25 3.40
N ALA A 63 -15.69 -0.01 3.32
CA ALA A 63 -14.84 1.18 3.30
C ALA A 63 -14.23 1.54 4.66
N ALA A 64 -14.81 1.08 5.78
CA ALA A 64 -14.54 1.61 7.11
C ALA A 64 -13.06 1.57 7.51
N GLU A 65 -12.39 0.45 7.32
CA GLU A 65 -10.97 0.28 7.66
C GLU A 65 -10.05 1.20 6.84
N VAL A 66 -10.35 1.34 5.55
CA VAL A 66 -9.57 2.20 4.65
C VAL A 66 -9.77 3.67 5.01
N VAL A 67 -11.01 4.06 5.31
CA VAL A 67 -11.34 5.41 5.75
C VAL A 67 -10.63 5.76 7.06
N GLU A 68 -10.57 4.83 8.02
CA GLU A 68 -9.81 5.02 9.26
C GLU A 68 -8.31 5.21 8.97
N THR A 69 -7.74 4.42 8.07
CA THR A 69 -6.33 4.56 7.66
C THR A 69 -6.08 5.93 7.05
N LEU A 70 -6.93 6.40 6.13
CA LEU A 70 -6.81 7.73 5.53
C LEU A 70 -7.03 8.86 6.54
N ALA A 71 -8.00 8.70 7.45
CA ALA A 71 -8.33 9.71 8.46
C ALA A 71 -7.18 9.94 9.46
N ARG A 72 -6.39 8.93 9.77
CA ARG A 72 -5.17 9.07 10.60
C ARG A 72 -4.15 10.05 9.99
N GLU A 73 -4.05 10.10 8.68
CA GLU A 73 -3.12 11.01 7.99
C GLU A 73 -3.60 12.46 7.98
N LEU A 74 -4.89 12.74 8.26
CA LEU A 74 -5.43 14.10 8.33
C LEU A 74 -4.80 14.95 9.44
N VAL A 75 -4.20 14.32 10.45
CA VAL A 75 -3.44 15.02 11.51
C VAL A 75 -2.25 15.82 10.98
N ARG A 76 -1.76 15.44 9.79
CA ARG A 76 -0.65 16.14 9.13
C ARG A 76 -1.08 17.43 8.43
N LEU A 77 -2.37 17.63 8.19
CA LEU A 77 -2.88 18.86 7.59
C LEU A 77 -2.84 20.01 8.61
N SER A 78 -2.65 21.22 8.10
CA SER A 78 -2.73 22.44 8.92
C SER A 78 -4.02 22.51 9.73
N ALA A 79 -4.06 23.28 10.80
CA ALA A 79 -5.21 23.44 11.71
C ALA A 79 -6.45 24.13 11.07
N ALA A 80 -6.52 24.26 9.75
CA ALA A 80 -7.66 24.83 9.05
C ALA A 80 -8.95 24.02 9.30
N PRO A 81 -10.12 24.66 9.38
CA PRO A 81 -11.39 23.96 9.53
C PRO A 81 -11.66 22.96 8.39
N ALA A 82 -12.23 21.80 8.68
CA ALA A 82 -12.56 20.78 7.68
C ALA A 82 -13.34 21.35 6.48
N ARG A 83 -14.30 22.23 6.74
CA ARG A 83 -15.14 22.89 5.68
C ARG A 83 -14.36 23.79 4.70
N SER A 84 -13.11 24.17 4.99
CA SER A 84 -12.26 24.94 4.09
C SER A 84 -11.30 24.08 3.30
N ARG A 85 -11.21 22.80 3.60
CA ARG A 85 -10.30 21.85 2.95
C ARG A 85 -10.96 21.21 1.74
N ARG A 86 -10.14 20.92 0.73
CA ARG A 86 -10.52 20.21 -0.50
C ARG A 86 -9.76 18.90 -0.60
N ALA A 87 -10.48 17.82 -0.96
CA ALA A 87 -9.87 16.53 -1.23
C ALA A 87 -10.08 16.05 -2.66
N LEU A 88 -9.20 15.16 -3.11
CA LEU A 88 -9.30 14.45 -4.39
C LEU A 88 -9.08 12.96 -4.19
N GLU A 89 -10.00 12.13 -4.68
CA GLU A 89 -9.80 10.70 -4.86
C GLU A 89 -9.41 10.39 -6.29
N ILE A 90 -8.26 9.72 -6.49
CA ILE A 90 -7.83 9.21 -7.79
C ILE A 90 -8.31 7.76 -7.91
N GLY A 91 -9.11 7.46 -8.95
CA GLY A 91 -9.75 6.17 -9.14
C GLY A 91 -10.92 5.95 -8.17
N CYS A 92 -11.88 6.88 -8.15
CA CYS A 92 -12.96 6.87 -7.16
C CYS A 92 -13.95 5.69 -7.34
N GLY A 93 -13.89 4.97 -8.48
CA GLY A 93 -14.82 3.88 -8.77
C GLY A 93 -16.27 4.33 -8.62
N PRO A 94 -17.15 3.52 -8.01
CA PRO A 94 -18.55 3.87 -7.74
C PRO A 94 -18.75 4.78 -6.50
N GLY A 95 -17.69 5.44 -5.99
CA GLY A 95 -17.76 6.40 -4.90
C GLY A 95 -17.70 5.80 -3.49
N ARG A 96 -17.14 4.60 -3.34
CA ARG A 96 -17.11 3.86 -2.07
C ARG A 96 -16.45 4.63 -0.93
N LEU A 97 -15.28 5.22 -1.18
CA LEU A 97 -14.55 5.99 -0.17
C LEU A 97 -14.97 7.45 -0.14
N MET A 98 -15.38 8.05 -1.28
CA MET A 98 -15.82 9.44 -1.34
C MET A 98 -16.95 9.74 -0.37
N LEU A 99 -17.92 8.83 -0.25
CA LEU A 99 -19.09 9.04 0.61
C LEU A 99 -18.70 9.27 2.07
N PRO A 100 -18.01 8.35 2.77
CA PRO A 100 -17.58 8.59 4.16
C PRO A 100 -16.51 9.68 4.28
N MET A 101 -15.59 9.80 3.32
CA MET A 101 -14.54 10.84 3.35
C MET A 101 -15.12 12.24 3.19
N SER A 102 -16.28 12.42 2.56
CA SER A 102 -16.93 13.73 2.40
C SER A 102 -17.23 14.44 3.74
N ALA A 103 -17.32 13.70 4.84
CA ALA A 103 -17.50 14.26 6.18
C ALA A 103 -16.28 15.05 6.69
N HIS A 104 -15.08 14.84 6.12
CA HIS A 104 -13.83 15.44 6.55
C HIS A 104 -13.45 16.70 5.76
N PHE A 105 -14.19 17.04 4.69
CA PHE A 105 -13.84 18.11 3.75
C PHE A 105 -15.02 18.99 3.39
N GLY A 106 -14.75 20.25 3.10
CA GLY A 106 -15.77 21.17 2.58
C GLY A 106 -16.07 20.93 1.10
N GLU A 107 -15.14 20.33 0.37
CA GLU A 107 -15.29 19.96 -1.04
C GLU A 107 -14.48 18.69 -1.31
N ILE A 108 -15.08 17.70 -1.98
CA ILE A 108 -14.42 16.45 -2.35
C ILE A 108 -14.62 16.17 -3.83
N HIS A 109 -13.53 15.90 -4.53
CA HIS A 109 -13.52 15.53 -5.93
C HIS A 109 -13.15 14.05 -6.06
N GLY A 110 -13.71 13.37 -7.06
CA GLY A 110 -13.30 12.06 -7.49
C GLY A 110 -13.02 12.05 -8.98
N VAL A 111 -11.99 11.36 -9.40
CA VAL A 111 -11.73 11.09 -10.82
C VAL A 111 -11.61 9.60 -11.05
N ASP A 112 -12.14 9.13 -12.18
CA ASP A 112 -11.99 7.75 -12.64
C ASP A 112 -11.77 7.74 -14.15
N ILE A 113 -11.03 6.74 -14.65
CA ILE A 113 -10.83 6.55 -16.09
C ILE A 113 -12.09 5.98 -16.76
N SER A 114 -12.94 5.29 -16.00
CA SER A 114 -14.17 4.65 -16.46
C SER A 114 -15.36 5.61 -16.33
N GLU A 115 -16.00 5.94 -17.45
CA GLU A 115 -17.26 6.71 -17.46
C GLU A 115 -18.37 5.96 -16.70
N GLU A 116 -18.42 4.62 -16.80
CA GLU A 116 -19.40 3.77 -16.14
C GLU A 116 -19.25 3.82 -14.61
N MET A 117 -18.00 3.77 -14.10
CA MET A 117 -17.72 3.93 -12.68
C MET A 117 -18.09 5.34 -12.20
N ALA A 118 -17.65 6.36 -12.93
CA ALA A 118 -17.95 7.75 -12.62
C ALA A 118 -19.46 8.05 -12.63
N ALA A 119 -20.23 7.45 -13.53
CA ALA A 119 -21.69 7.58 -13.56
C ALA A 119 -22.34 7.01 -12.28
N LYS A 120 -21.90 5.82 -11.86
CA LYS A 120 -22.37 5.21 -10.60
C LYS A 120 -22.00 6.06 -9.36
N ALA A 121 -20.80 6.63 -9.35
CA ALA A 121 -20.38 7.54 -8.28
C ALA A 121 -21.24 8.82 -8.24
N ARG A 122 -21.52 9.45 -9.38
CA ARG A 122 -22.41 10.63 -9.46
C ARG A 122 -23.81 10.31 -8.95
N GLU A 123 -24.35 9.15 -9.31
CA GLU A 123 -25.65 8.71 -8.83
C GLU A 123 -25.66 8.55 -7.32
N ARG A 124 -24.66 7.86 -6.78
CA ARG A 124 -24.52 7.60 -5.33
C ARG A 124 -24.34 8.87 -4.52
N LEU A 125 -23.59 9.82 -5.03
CA LEU A 125 -23.23 11.07 -4.35
C LEU A 125 -24.20 12.21 -4.65
N ARG A 126 -25.32 11.97 -5.35
CA ARG A 126 -26.31 13.00 -5.73
C ARG A 126 -26.79 13.84 -4.55
N GLY A 127 -26.90 13.25 -3.35
CA GLY A 127 -27.32 13.93 -2.13
C GLY A 127 -26.21 14.65 -1.37
N ILE A 128 -24.98 14.67 -1.88
CA ILE A 128 -23.81 15.25 -1.24
C ILE A 128 -23.33 16.44 -2.10
N PRO A 129 -23.81 17.67 -1.82
CA PRO A 129 -23.61 18.82 -2.70
C PRO A 129 -22.14 19.23 -2.87
N GLN A 130 -21.26 18.89 -1.90
CA GLN A 130 -19.83 19.16 -1.95
C GLN A 130 -19.02 18.08 -2.69
N ALA A 131 -19.66 17.02 -3.20
CA ALA A 131 -18.97 15.94 -3.92
C ALA A 131 -19.09 16.12 -5.44
N HIS A 132 -17.95 16.06 -6.13
CA HIS A 132 -17.85 16.26 -7.58
C HIS A 132 -17.10 15.10 -8.23
N VAL A 133 -17.67 14.48 -9.25
CA VAL A 133 -17.05 13.33 -9.96
C VAL A 133 -16.83 13.68 -11.43
N ARG A 134 -15.59 13.44 -11.91
CA ARG A 134 -15.19 13.66 -13.31
C ARG A 134 -14.49 12.43 -13.88
N VAL A 135 -14.51 12.32 -15.21
CA VAL A 135 -13.71 11.32 -15.92
C VAL A 135 -12.33 11.91 -16.21
N THR A 136 -11.27 11.13 -15.93
CA THR A 136 -9.88 11.51 -16.23
C THR A 136 -9.43 10.93 -17.57
N PRO A 137 -8.47 11.57 -18.27
CA PRO A 137 -7.81 10.95 -19.43
C PRO A 137 -7.17 9.59 -19.11
N GLY A 138 -6.72 9.38 -17.87
CA GLY A 138 -6.18 8.10 -17.39
C GLY A 138 -4.70 8.13 -17.01
N ASP A 139 -4.08 9.29 -17.12
CA ASP A 139 -2.64 9.48 -16.84
C ASP A 139 -2.29 10.81 -16.19
N ASP A 140 -3.21 11.78 -16.13
CA ASP A 140 -2.95 13.10 -15.57
C ASP A 140 -4.12 13.67 -14.75
N LEU A 141 -3.86 14.81 -14.11
CA LEU A 141 -4.82 15.64 -13.38
C LEU A 141 -4.88 17.06 -13.98
N GLY A 142 -4.57 17.22 -15.27
CA GLY A 142 -4.50 18.51 -15.97
C GLY A 142 -5.80 19.32 -15.94
N MET A 143 -6.93 18.69 -15.62
CA MET A 143 -8.22 19.33 -15.40
C MET A 143 -8.30 20.18 -14.12
N PHE A 144 -7.32 20.07 -13.24
CA PHE A 144 -7.23 20.82 -12.00
C PHE A 144 -6.05 21.79 -12.02
N ALA A 145 -6.26 23.01 -11.53
CA ALA A 145 -5.19 23.98 -11.33
C ALA A 145 -4.17 23.49 -10.29
N ALA A 146 -2.95 24.01 -10.37
CA ALA A 146 -1.96 23.79 -9.31
C ALA A 146 -2.50 24.30 -7.97
N GLU A 147 -2.05 23.71 -6.86
CA GLU A 147 -2.37 24.13 -5.50
C GLU A 147 -3.88 24.21 -5.18
N THR A 148 -4.63 23.21 -5.64
CA THR A 148 -6.08 23.12 -5.47
C THR A 148 -6.48 22.32 -4.21
N PHE A 149 -5.76 21.21 -3.91
CA PHE A 149 -6.20 20.25 -2.91
C PHE A 149 -5.32 20.27 -1.66
N ASP A 150 -5.95 20.06 -0.51
CA ASP A 150 -5.27 19.88 0.77
C ASP A 150 -4.91 18.40 0.98
N PHE A 151 -5.75 17.48 0.47
CA PHE A 151 -5.59 16.05 0.63
C PHE A 151 -5.93 15.31 -0.66
N ILE A 152 -5.04 14.42 -1.08
CA ILE A 152 -5.26 13.52 -2.22
C ILE A 152 -5.12 12.09 -1.71
N TYR A 153 -5.96 11.18 -2.19
CA TYR A 153 -5.84 9.78 -1.86
C TYR A 153 -6.19 8.86 -3.02
N SER A 154 -5.65 7.64 -2.98
CA SER A 154 -5.92 6.59 -3.95
C SER A 154 -5.77 5.22 -3.31
N TYR A 155 -6.73 4.34 -3.48
CA TYR A 155 -6.72 3.00 -2.91
C TYR A 155 -7.16 1.94 -3.92
N ILE A 156 -6.34 0.89 -4.09
CA ILE A 156 -6.56 -0.20 -5.06
C ILE A 156 -6.77 0.32 -6.50
N VAL A 157 -5.94 1.28 -6.91
CA VAL A 157 -5.95 1.85 -8.27
C VAL A 157 -4.61 1.65 -8.94
N PHE A 158 -3.55 2.19 -8.38
CA PHE A 158 -2.20 2.16 -8.98
C PHE A 158 -1.66 0.76 -9.16
N GLN A 159 -2.08 -0.19 -8.32
CA GLN A 159 -1.73 -1.61 -8.48
C GLN A 159 -2.33 -2.27 -9.73
N HIS A 160 -3.25 -1.61 -10.42
CA HIS A 160 -3.89 -2.07 -11.65
C HIS A 160 -3.40 -1.34 -12.90
N ILE A 161 -2.51 -0.38 -12.76
CA ILE A 161 -1.90 0.36 -13.87
C ILE A 161 -0.65 -0.40 -14.35
N PRO A 162 -0.63 -0.92 -15.59
CA PRO A 162 0.47 -1.77 -16.04
C PRO A 162 1.76 -1.00 -16.38
N ASP A 163 1.65 0.28 -16.70
CA ASP A 163 2.81 1.11 -17.06
C ASP A 163 3.26 1.96 -15.85
N PRO A 164 4.50 1.78 -15.34
CA PRO A 164 4.99 2.54 -14.21
C PRO A 164 5.08 4.05 -14.47
N GLU A 165 5.29 4.50 -15.72
CA GLU A 165 5.35 5.93 -16.03
C GLU A 165 4.00 6.62 -15.83
N ILE A 166 2.89 5.93 -16.07
CA ILE A 166 1.54 6.47 -15.76
C ILE A 166 1.41 6.71 -14.26
N VAL A 167 1.84 5.76 -13.42
CA VAL A 167 1.79 5.92 -11.96
C VAL A 167 2.69 7.06 -11.50
N LEU A 168 3.93 7.11 -11.99
CA LEU A 168 4.88 8.18 -11.65
C LEU A 168 4.36 9.55 -12.12
N ASN A 169 3.66 9.60 -13.25
CA ASN A 169 3.03 10.84 -13.69
C ASN A 169 1.89 11.28 -12.77
N TYR A 170 1.06 10.36 -12.30
CA TYR A 170 0.06 10.68 -11.27
C TYR A 170 0.68 11.21 -9.98
N LEU A 171 1.85 10.70 -9.56
CA LEU A 171 2.55 11.22 -8.38
C LEU A 171 3.06 12.66 -8.61
N ARG A 172 3.62 12.96 -9.82
CA ARG A 172 4.04 14.33 -10.21
C ARG A 172 2.85 15.28 -10.24
N GLU A 173 1.76 14.87 -10.86
CA GLU A 173 0.53 15.65 -10.97
C GLU A 173 -0.14 15.85 -9.61
N ALA A 174 -0.17 14.82 -8.75
CA ALA A 174 -0.63 14.96 -7.37
C ALA A 174 0.16 16.03 -6.63
N ARG A 175 1.51 16.00 -6.74
CA ARG A 175 2.36 17.07 -6.18
C ARG A 175 2.02 18.45 -6.75
N ARG A 176 1.75 18.54 -8.05
CA ARG A 176 1.39 19.82 -8.70
C ARG A 176 0.09 20.38 -8.15
N VAL A 177 -0.96 19.57 -8.08
CA VAL A 177 -2.30 19.99 -7.68
C VAL A 177 -2.50 20.09 -6.17
N LEU A 178 -1.60 19.50 -5.36
CA LEU A 178 -1.57 19.70 -3.91
C LEU A 178 -1.14 21.13 -3.58
N LYS A 179 -1.79 21.72 -2.59
CA LYS A 179 -1.30 22.93 -1.91
C LYS A 179 -0.01 22.63 -1.18
N THR A 180 0.76 23.67 -0.90
CA THR A 180 1.88 23.61 0.05
C THR A 180 1.39 23.05 1.39
N SER A 181 2.12 22.12 1.98
CA SER A 181 1.74 21.30 3.16
C SER A 181 0.56 20.37 2.92
N GLY A 182 0.12 20.19 1.67
CA GLY A 182 -0.87 19.21 1.31
C GLY A 182 -0.31 17.78 1.30
N ILE A 183 -1.18 16.81 1.47
CA ILE A 183 -0.85 15.38 1.66
C ILE A 183 -1.42 14.54 0.51
N LEU A 184 -0.59 13.66 -0.04
CA LEU A 184 -1.04 12.51 -0.82
C LEU A 184 -0.89 11.24 0.03
N CYS A 185 -1.96 10.47 0.18
CA CYS A 185 -1.94 9.14 0.76
C CYS A 185 -2.40 8.12 -0.29
N CYS A 186 -1.51 7.23 -0.72
CA CYS A 186 -1.88 6.28 -1.76
C CYS A 186 -1.29 4.88 -1.52
N GLN A 187 -2.03 3.90 -2.01
CA GLN A 187 -1.60 2.52 -2.02
C GLN A 187 -1.01 2.20 -3.39
N LEU A 188 0.18 1.62 -3.37
CA LEU A 188 0.91 1.08 -4.50
C LEU A 188 1.06 -0.45 -4.35
N ARG A 189 1.53 -1.11 -5.37
CA ARG A 189 1.98 -2.51 -5.25
C ARG A 189 3.46 -2.50 -4.88
N GLY A 190 3.80 -3.12 -3.74
CA GLY A 190 5.16 -3.20 -3.21
C GLY A 190 5.89 -4.51 -3.54
N ALA A 191 5.19 -5.49 -4.12
CA ALA A 191 5.74 -6.77 -4.53
C ALA A 191 5.50 -7.04 -6.01
N PRO A 192 6.40 -7.78 -6.70
CA PRO A 192 6.13 -8.23 -8.05
C PRO A 192 4.85 -9.07 -8.09
N PRO A 193 4.04 -8.95 -9.16
CA PRO A 193 2.85 -9.75 -9.30
C PRO A 193 3.22 -11.24 -9.41
N VAL A 194 2.48 -12.08 -8.71
CA VAL A 194 2.51 -13.54 -8.92
C VAL A 194 1.49 -13.85 -10.02
N PRO A 195 1.89 -14.29 -11.22
CA PRO A 195 0.98 -14.49 -12.33
C PRO A 195 0.05 -15.67 -12.06
N THR A 196 -1.21 -15.41 -11.77
CA THR A 196 -2.27 -16.41 -11.87
C THR A 196 -2.63 -16.63 -13.34
N GLU A 197 -3.27 -17.76 -13.66
CA GLU A 197 -3.70 -18.05 -15.04
C GLU A 197 -4.74 -17.02 -15.53
N MET A 198 -5.59 -16.53 -14.63
CA MET A 198 -6.55 -15.45 -14.87
C MET A 198 -5.86 -14.10 -15.10
N GLU A 199 -4.75 -13.82 -14.43
CA GLU A 199 -3.97 -12.58 -14.56
C GLU A 199 -3.12 -12.54 -15.83
N ARG A 200 -2.65 -13.69 -16.33
CA ARG A 200 -1.94 -13.78 -17.62
C ARG A 200 -2.79 -13.34 -18.81
N ASN A 201 -4.09 -13.45 -18.71
CA ASN A 201 -5.06 -13.07 -19.75
C ASN A 201 -5.67 -11.68 -19.56
N ALA A 202 -5.45 -11.01 -18.41
CA ALA A 202 -6.03 -9.71 -18.06
C ALA A 202 -4.94 -8.66 -17.82
N SER A 203 -4.40 -8.10 -18.88
CA SER A 203 -3.25 -7.15 -18.86
C SER A 203 -3.46 -5.88 -18.02
N THR A 204 -4.68 -5.56 -17.57
CA THR A 204 -5.01 -4.39 -16.74
C THR A 204 -5.54 -4.76 -15.35
N TRP A 205 -5.50 -6.04 -14.96
CA TRP A 205 -5.81 -6.47 -13.59
C TRP A 205 -4.56 -6.45 -12.72
N THR A 206 -3.44 -6.81 -13.31
CA THR A 206 -2.14 -6.83 -12.64
C THR A 206 -1.30 -5.68 -13.16
N GLY A 207 -1.08 -4.67 -12.32
CA GLY A 207 -0.28 -3.50 -12.67
C GLY A 207 1.20 -3.67 -12.33
N CYS A 208 1.93 -2.56 -12.46
CA CYS A 208 3.34 -2.47 -12.07
C CYS A 208 3.51 -2.50 -10.55
N PHE A 209 4.74 -2.71 -10.11
CA PHE A 209 5.12 -2.65 -8.70
C PHE A 209 6.30 -1.69 -8.49
N PHE A 210 6.46 -1.23 -7.27
CA PHE A 210 7.54 -0.34 -6.86
C PHE A 210 8.18 -0.82 -5.57
N THR A 211 9.50 -0.67 -5.46
CA THR A 211 10.20 -0.90 -4.19
C THR A 211 10.22 0.36 -3.33
N GLY A 212 10.46 0.20 -2.03
CA GLY A 212 10.67 1.35 -1.14
C GLY A 212 11.81 2.26 -1.58
N GLU A 213 12.88 1.69 -2.16
CA GLU A 213 14.02 2.43 -2.71
C GLU A 213 13.63 3.29 -3.92
N GLN A 214 12.79 2.76 -4.83
CA GLN A 214 12.29 3.55 -5.96
C GLN A 214 11.44 4.72 -5.48
N MET A 215 10.60 4.51 -4.47
CA MET A 215 9.80 5.61 -3.88
C MET A 215 10.67 6.63 -3.16
N ALA A 216 11.69 6.20 -2.44
CA ALA A 216 12.65 7.10 -1.81
C ALA A 216 13.44 7.92 -2.85
N ALA A 217 13.85 7.31 -3.96
CA ALA A 217 14.53 8.00 -5.06
C ALA A 217 13.60 9.03 -5.72
N PHE A 218 12.35 8.66 -6.00
CA PHE A 218 11.33 9.57 -6.54
C PHE A 218 11.10 10.77 -5.61
N ALA A 219 11.05 10.54 -4.29
CA ALA A 219 10.89 11.58 -3.30
C ALA A 219 12.00 12.66 -3.38
N ARG A 220 13.26 12.21 -3.49
CA ARG A 220 14.43 13.11 -3.63
C ARG A 220 14.43 13.86 -4.96
N GLU A 221 14.16 13.15 -6.05
CA GLU A 221 14.21 13.71 -7.42
C GLU A 221 13.14 14.80 -7.63
N HIS A 222 11.96 14.60 -7.03
CA HIS A 222 10.82 15.47 -7.29
C HIS A 222 10.49 16.41 -6.12
N ASP A 223 11.34 16.53 -5.09
CA ASP A 223 11.07 17.35 -3.91
C ASP A 223 9.65 17.10 -3.37
N PHE A 224 9.29 15.81 -3.19
CA PHE A 224 8.01 15.36 -2.67
C PHE A 224 8.29 14.44 -1.48
N GLN A 225 8.10 14.95 -0.26
CA GLN A 225 8.59 14.30 0.94
C GLN A 225 7.79 13.03 1.26
N LEU A 226 8.45 11.89 1.26
CA LEU A 226 7.88 10.63 1.74
C LEU A 226 7.93 10.63 3.28
N VAL A 227 6.78 10.59 3.94
CA VAL A 227 6.66 10.71 5.42
C VAL A 227 6.09 9.46 6.09
N ALA A 228 5.46 8.55 5.33
CA ALA A 228 5.09 7.23 5.81
C ALA A 228 5.21 6.20 4.70
N LEU A 229 5.60 4.98 5.07
CA LEU A 229 5.80 3.86 4.17
C LEU A 229 5.55 2.55 4.94
N SER A 230 4.53 1.81 4.57
CA SER A 230 4.18 0.54 5.20
C SER A 230 3.77 -0.50 4.17
N GLY A 231 3.72 -1.78 4.56
CA GLY A 231 3.38 -2.87 3.64
C GLY A 231 4.43 -3.07 2.52
N LEU A 232 5.70 -2.77 2.78
CA LEU A 232 6.81 -3.08 1.87
C LEU A 232 6.79 -4.56 1.50
N GLU A 233 7.15 -4.86 0.26
CA GLU A 233 7.19 -6.23 -0.27
C GLU A 233 5.84 -6.96 -0.26
N THR A 234 4.74 -6.21 -0.15
CA THR A 234 3.38 -6.73 -0.24
C THR A 234 2.61 -6.13 -1.40
N GLN A 235 1.47 -6.70 -1.72
CA GLN A 235 0.52 -6.13 -2.68
C GLN A 235 0.00 -4.76 -2.24
N TYR A 236 0.02 -4.44 -0.94
CA TYR A 236 -0.58 -3.25 -0.36
C TYR A 236 0.46 -2.35 0.32
N MET A 237 1.37 -1.80 -0.46
CA MET A 237 2.33 -0.81 0.02
C MET A 237 1.66 0.56 0.11
N TRP A 238 1.45 1.05 1.33
CA TRP A 238 0.93 2.38 1.59
C TRP A 238 2.05 3.40 1.65
N THR A 239 1.84 4.55 1.02
CA THR A 239 2.77 5.67 1.00
C THR A 239 2.05 6.96 1.34
N THR A 240 2.64 7.76 2.21
CA THR A 240 2.15 9.13 2.53
C THR A 240 3.21 10.14 2.16
N TRP A 241 2.81 11.13 1.40
CA TRP A 241 3.67 12.16 0.83
C TRP A 241 3.21 13.55 1.28
N LEU A 242 4.17 14.41 1.57
CA LEU A 242 3.93 15.81 1.94
C LEU A 242 4.54 16.72 0.87
N LYS A 243 3.77 17.68 0.34
CA LYS A 243 4.32 18.75 -0.47
C LYS A 243 5.02 19.76 0.45
N PRO A 244 6.35 19.91 0.37
CA PRO A 244 7.09 20.72 1.32
C PRO A 244 6.76 22.20 1.23
N VAL A 245 6.95 22.90 2.36
CA VAL A 245 7.04 24.34 2.35
C VAL A 245 8.42 24.73 1.81
N PRO A 246 8.52 25.64 0.82
CA PRO A 246 9.81 26.14 0.39
C PRO A 246 10.59 26.70 1.59
N SER A 247 11.77 26.18 1.85
CA SER A 247 12.64 26.59 2.95
C SER A 247 14.02 26.99 2.45
N GLY A 248 14.75 27.78 3.23
CA GLY A 248 16.15 28.10 2.94
C GLY A 248 17.09 26.91 3.09
N ALA A 249 18.40 27.16 3.01
CA ALA A 249 19.41 26.11 3.22
C ALA A 249 19.21 25.41 4.58
N PRO A 250 19.30 24.06 4.64
CA PRO A 250 19.06 23.34 5.89
C PRO A 250 20.17 23.58 6.91
N ASP A 251 19.78 23.88 8.16
CA ASP A 251 20.70 23.95 9.29
C ASP A 251 20.62 22.67 10.13
N PHE A 252 21.60 21.80 9.96
CA PHE A 252 21.73 20.55 10.72
C PHE A 252 22.41 20.70 12.08
N SER A 253 22.94 21.89 12.41
CA SER A 253 23.70 22.14 13.66
C SER A 253 22.84 21.96 14.91
N ARG A 254 21.52 22.09 14.75
CA ARG A 254 20.53 21.97 15.83
C ARG A 254 19.94 20.58 15.97
N THR A 255 20.25 19.67 15.05
CA THR A 255 19.66 18.32 15.05
C THR A 255 20.28 17.48 16.16
N VAL A 256 19.42 16.98 17.05
CA VAL A 256 19.83 16.14 18.19
C VAL A 256 18.96 14.90 18.25
N LEU A 257 19.59 13.72 18.26
CA LEU A 257 18.92 12.47 18.61
C LEU A 257 18.81 12.40 20.14
N LYS A 258 17.62 12.65 20.67
CA LYS A 258 17.35 12.73 22.12
C LYS A 258 17.32 11.35 22.78
N ALA A 259 16.62 10.43 22.16
CA ALA A 259 16.41 9.09 22.68
C ALA A 259 16.08 8.09 21.56
N VAL A 260 16.28 6.82 21.87
CA VAL A 260 15.78 5.69 21.08
C VAL A 260 15.02 4.75 22.01
N THR A 261 13.80 4.40 21.63
CA THR A 261 12.92 3.52 22.43
C THR A 261 12.27 2.49 21.52
N ALA A 262 11.73 1.40 22.08
CA ALA A 262 10.85 0.52 21.32
C ALA A 262 9.60 1.29 20.83
N ALA A 263 9.26 1.15 19.57
CA ALA A 263 8.12 1.85 18.97
C ALA A 263 6.77 1.39 19.52
N SER A 264 6.70 0.16 20.04
CA SER A 264 5.46 -0.46 20.55
C SER A 264 5.05 0.01 21.95
N ASN A 265 6.02 0.34 22.84
CA ASN A 265 5.74 0.58 24.26
C ASN A 265 6.62 1.66 24.91
N GLY A 266 7.56 2.28 24.16
CA GLY A 266 8.45 3.30 24.68
C GLY A 266 9.61 2.79 25.57
N GLU A 267 9.75 1.48 25.74
CA GLU A 267 10.79 0.88 26.58
C GLU A 267 12.20 1.00 25.95
N PRO A 268 13.29 0.98 26.74
CA PRO A 268 14.65 1.04 26.22
C PRO A 268 15.14 -0.33 25.70
N ARG A 269 14.26 -1.25 25.40
CA ARG A 269 14.55 -2.59 24.89
C ARG A 269 13.52 -3.00 23.83
N VAL A 270 13.99 -3.69 22.79
CA VAL A 270 13.19 -4.05 21.62
C VAL A 270 13.49 -5.50 21.21
N PRO A 271 12.49 -6.32 20.84
CA PRO A 271 12.76 -7.65 20.32
C PRO A 271 13.42 -7.55 18.94
N ALA A 272 14.33 -8.49 18.64
CA ALA A 272 15.04 -8.52 17.35
C ALA A 272 14.13 -8.86 16.16
N ARG A 273 12.91 -9.37 16.39
CA ARG A 273 11.99 -9.86 15.34
C ARG A 273 10.53 -9.70 15.76
N GLY A 274 9.65 -9.70 14.76
CA GLY A 274 8.19 -9.70 14.92
C GLY A 274 7.58 -8.30 14.91
N PRO A 275 6.27 -8.16 15.17
CA PRO A 275 5.55 -6.89 15.05
C PRO A 275 6.10 -5.76 15.91
N ALA A 276 6.65 -6.11 17.08
CA ALA A 276 7.26 -5.14 18.00
C ALA A 276 8.73 -4.82 17.69
N ALA A 277 9.34 -5.41 16.66
CA ALA A 277 10.73 -5.19 16.26
C ALA A 277 10.88 -3.85 15.50
N ALA A 278 10.58 -2.76 16.15
CA ALA A 278 10.73 -1.41 15.62
C ALA A 278 11.15 -0.45 16.73
N VAL A 279 11.96 0.54 16.36
CA VAL A 279 12.42 1.60 17.26
C VAL A 279 11.85 2.94 16.86
N SER A 280 11.60 3.79 17.85
CA SER A 280 11.31 5.21 17.68
C SER A 280 12.55 6.02 18.00
N LEU A 281 13.01 6.79 17.04
CA LEU A 281 14.03 7.81 17.21
C LEU A 281 13.33 9.12 17.53
N TRP A 282 13.64 9.69 18.68
CA TRP A 282 13.12 11.00 19.12
C TRP A 282 14.14 12.09 18.78
N ILE A 283 13.76 12.99 17.89
CA ILE A 283 14.67 13.93 17.23
C ILE A 283 14.18 15.35 17.48
N ASP A 284 15.08 16.25 17.90
CA ASP A 284 14.85 17.68 17.95
C ASP A 284 15.63 18.39 16.85
N GLY A 285 15.10 19.49 16.34
CA GLY A 285 15.77 20.38 15.39
C GLY A 285 16.01 19.75 14.02
N LEU A 286 15.18 18.80 13.61
CA LEU A 286 15.27 18.22 12.27
C LEU A 286 14.87 19.26 11.21
N PRO A 287 15.73 19.54 10.20
CA PRO A 287 15.36 20.43 9.10
C PRO A 287 14.16 19.96 8.30
N HIS A 288 13.35 20.90 7.82
CA HIS A 288 12.15 20.60 7.04
C HIS A 288 12.39 19.87 5.71
N CYS A 289 13.61 19.84 5.21
CA CYS A 289 13.97 19.06 4.01
C CYS A 289 14.13 17.57 4.28
N CYS A 290 14.16 17.14 5.55
CA CYS A 290 14.33 15.75 5.93
C CYS A 290 13.02 14.96 5.81
N HIS A 291 13.11 13.82 5.17
CA HIS A 291 11.99 12.90 4.96
C HIS A 291 12.50 11.45 4.80
N LEU A 292 11.62 10.46 4.75
CA LEU A 292 12.03 9.05 4.66
C LEU A 292 12.84 8.70 3.40
N GLY A 293 12.82 9.56 2.38
CA GLY A 293 13.64 9.37 1.18
C GLY A 293 15.13 9.67 1.40
N ASN A 294 15.49 10.51 2.39
CA ASN A 294 16.87 10.91 2.67
C ASN A 294 17.33 10.64 4.12
N LEU A 295 16.42 10.18 5.00
CA LEU A 295 16.73 9.80 6.37
C LEU A 295 16.96 8.29 6.49
N GLU A 296 17.99 7.92 7.23
CA GLU A 296 18.32 6.53 7.59
C GLU A 296 18.74 6.45 9.04
N ALA A 297 18.49 5.31 9.68
CA ALA A 297 19.10 4.95 10.95
C ALA A 297 20.08 3.80 10.74
N ALA A 298 21.23 3.85 11.41
CA ALA A 298 22.15 2.72 11.46
C ALA A 298 22.06 2.08 12.84
N LEU A 299 21.74 0.78 12.88
CA LEU A 299 21.85 -0.07 14.08
C LEU A 299 23.12 -0.89 13.95
N HIS A 300 24.09 -0.68 14.83
CA HIS A 300 25.47 -1.09 14.59
C HIS A 300 25.99 -0.55 13.23
N GLN A 301 26.17 -1.43 12.26
CA GLN A 301 26.63 -1.10 10.92
C GLN A 301 25.55 -1.35 9.85
N THR A 302 24.34 -1.75 10.26
CA THR A 302 23.24 -2.04 9.34
C THR A 302 22.35 -0.83 9.22
N HIS A 303 22.29 -0.26 8.02
CA HIS A 303 21.43 0.87 7.71
C HIS A 303 19.99 0.39 7.46
N ALA A 304 19.03 1.11 7.99
CA ALA A 304 17.62 0.88 7.78
C ALA A 304 16.89 2.20 7.55
N ARG A 305 15.98 2.20 6.60
CA ARG A 305 15.14 3.34 6.28
C ARG A 305 14.00 3.47 7.29
N GLY A 306 13.60 4.70 7.58
CA GLY A 306 12.39 4.95 8.38
C GLY A 306 11.13 4.46 7.66
N CYS A 307 10.14 4.04 8.44
CA CYS A 307 8.81 3.68 7.94
C CYS A 307 7.73 4.71 8.31
N TYR A 308 8.02 5.60 9.23
CA TYR A 308 7.14 6.68 9.66
C TYR A 308 7.96 7.86 10.17
N LEU A 309 7.57 9.07 9.79
CA LEU A 309 8.08 10.34 10.32
C LEU A 309 6.88 11.18 10.77
N SER A 310 6.82 11.53 12.05
CA SER A 310 5.74 12.37 12.57
C SER A 310 5.84 13.81 12.03
N PRO A 311 4.77 14.60 12.08
CA PRO A 311 4.88 16.04 11.94
C PRO A 311 5.90 16.60 12.92
N ILE A 312 6.63 17.66 12.51
CA ILE A 312 7.51 18.41 13.40
C ILE A 312 6.63 19.28 14.29
N THR A 313 6.78 19.15 15.60
CA THR A 313 6.03 19.95 16.58
C THR A 313 6.50 21.40 16.60
N GLU A 314 5.72 22.30 17.21
CA GLU A 314 6.10 23.71 17.41
C GLU A 314 7.43 23.87 18.19
N SER A 315 7.75 22.92 19.08
CA SER A 315 9.02 22.88 19.80
C SER A 315 10.19 22.33 18.97
N GLY A 316 9.95 21.90 17.73
CA GLY A 316 10.96 21.35 16.82
C GLY A 316 11.20 19.85 16.99
N GLY A 317 10.43 19.16 17.83
CA GLY A 317 10.54 17.73 18.07
C GLY A 317 9.77 16.91 17.03
N CYS A 318 10.33 15.75 16.65
CA CYS A 318 9.64 14.75 15.82
C CYS A 318 10.07 13.34 16.18
N GLN A 319 9.33 12.36 15.68
CA GLN A 319 9.56 10.95 15.86
C GLN A 319 9.76 10.27 14.50
N MET A 320 10.82 9.50 14.37
CA MET A 320 11.01 8.60 13.23
C MET A 320 10.94 7.16 13.71
N ASN A 321 10.08 6.34 13.10
CA ASN A 321 10.04 4.91 13.37
C ASN A 321 10.86 4.15 12.33
N VAL A 322 11.63 3.19 12.80
CA VAL A 322 12.48 2.34 11.98
C VAL A 322 12.24 0.88 12.39
N ARG A 323 11.96 0.02 11.43
CA ARG A 323 11.95 -1.42 11.66
C ARG A 323 13.37 -1.93 11.81
N LEU A 324 13.55 -2.85 12.75
CA LEU A 324 14.83 -3.52 12.86
C LEU A 324 15.08 -4.35 11.59
N PRO A 325 16.23 -4.16 10.93
CA PRO A 325 16.61 -5.04 9.82
C PRO A 325 16.82 -6.47 10.33
N GLU A 326 16.62 -7.42 9.43
CA GLU A 326 16.90 -8.82 9.74
C GLU A 326 18.38 -9.01 10.15
N GLY A 327 18.62 -9.91 11.09
CA GLY A 327 19.96 -10.25 11.54
C GLY A 327 20.62 -9.26 12.52
N VAL A 328 19.89 -8.26 13.01
CA VAL A 328 20.40 -7.39 14.09
C VAL A 328 20.72 -8.24 15.33
N ARG A 329 21.94 -8.10 15.83
CA ARG A 329 22.44 -8.87 16.97
C ARG A 329 21.75 -8.45 18.27
N ALA A 330 21.45 -9.43 19.12
CA ALA A 330 20.99 -9.17 20.47
C ALA A 330 22.09 -8.52 21.32
N GLY A 331 21.69 -7.69 22.28
CA GLY A 331 22.55 -6.90 23.17
C GLY A 331 22.45 -5.41 22.93
N PRO A 332 23.31 -4.61 23.58
CA PRO A 332 23.35 -3.16 23.40
C PRO A 332 23.67 -2.77 21.96
N ALA A 333 22.75 -2.07 21.30
CA ALA A 333 22.89 -1.64 19.92
C ALA A 333 22.97 -0.10 19.84
N PRO A 334 24.10 0.48 19.40
CA PRO A 334 24.16 1.89 19.07
C PRO A 334 23.29 2.18 17.85
N VAL A 335 22.51 3.25 17.94
CA VAL A 335 21.64 3.76 16.88
C VAL A 335 22.09 5.17 16.50
N ALA A 336 22.48 5.35 15.26
CA ALA A 336 22.85 6.64 14.69
C ALA A 336 21.85 7.08 13.62
N LEU A 337 21.62 8.38 13.51
CA LEU A 337 20.75 8.99 12.50
C LEU A 337 21.59 9.60 11.38
N TYR A 338 21.15 9.44 10.14
CA TYR A 338 21.80 10.00 8.95
C TYR A 338 20.79 10.72 8.05
N CYS A 339 21.23 11.76 7.37
CA CYS A 339 20.52 12.39 6.26
C CYS A 339 21.47 12.51 5.06
N ASP A 340 21.11 11.91 3.93
CA ASP A 340 21.96 11.83 2.73
C ASP A 340 23.41 11.43 3.04
N GLY A 341 23.58 10.42 3.90
CA GLY A 341 24.87 9.90 4.34
C GLY A 341 25.62 10.75 5.38
N ARG A 342 25.10 11.93 5.76
CA ARG A 342 25.64 12.75 6.83
C ARG A 342 25.09 12.31 8.18
N ALA A 343 25.97 12.03 9.14
CA ALA A 343 25.57 11.73 10.52
C ALA A 343 24.96 12.96 11.21
N LEU A 344 23.86 12.75 11.93
CA LEU A 344 23.11 13.78 12.64
C LEU A 344 23.07 13.50 14.14
N GLY A 345 23.66 14.37 14.93
CA GLY A 345 23.73 14.25 16.38
C GLY A 345 24.58 13.05 16.86
N GLU A 346 24.59 12.85 18.17
CA GLU A 346 25.30 11.73 18.80
C GLU A 346 24.45 10.47 18.83
N PRO A 347 25.02 9.29 18.57
CA PRO A 347 24.30 8.02 18.67
C PRO A 347 23.69 7.78 20.06
N LYS A 348 22.57 7.06 20.11
CA LYS A 348 21.94 6.56 21.33
C LYS A 348 21.92 5.04 21.30
N SER A 349 21.82 4.40 22.45
CA SER A 349 21.79 2.93 22.54
C SER A 349 20.41 2.42 22.92
N ILE A 350 20.06 1.26 22.38
CA ILE A 350 18.89 0.47 22.78
C ILE A 350 19.31 -0.98 23.01
N GLU A 351 18.64 -1.67 23.94
CA GLU A 351 18.87 -3.09 24.15
C GLU A 351 18.03 -3.92 23.18
N VAL A 352 18.68 -4.68 22.32
CA VAL A 352 18.02 -5.64 21.40
C VAL A 352 17.90 -6.98 22.09
N MET A 353 16.66 -7.42 22.35
CA MET A 353 16.36 -8.71 22.95
C MET A 353 16.48 -9.84 21.92
N PRO A 354 16.87 -11.05 22.34
CA PRO A 354 16.84 -12.19 21.44
C PRO A 354 15.47 -12.37 20.75
N PRO A 355 15.45 -12.85 19.50
CA PRO A 355 14.18 -13.06 18.80
C PRO A 355 13.34 -14.13 19.53
N PRO A 356 12.02 -13.94 19.63
CA PRO A 356 11.14 -14.97 20.18
C PRO A 356 11.18 -16.23 19.30
N PRO A 357 10.97 -17.44 19.88
CA PRO A 357 10.87 -18.67 19.11
C PRO A 357 9.78 -18.59 18.02
N ARG A 358 10.01 -19.23 16.88
CA ARG A 358 8.99 -19.36 15.82
C ARG A 358 7.83 -20.23 16.29
N SER A 359 6.61 -19.76 16.04
CA SER A 359 5.38 -20.46 16.36
C SER A 359 4.36 -20.33 15.22
N PRO A 360 4.58 -21.02 14.09
CA PRO A 360 3.69 -20.94 12.94
C PRO A 360 2.24 -21.28 13.32
N LYS A 361 1.29 -20.49 12.81
CA LYS A 361 -0.13 -20.65 13.09
C LYS A 361 -0.96 -20.34 11.86
N ALA A 362 -1.83 -21.27 11.47
CA ALA A 362 -2.85 -21.00 10.46
C ALA A 362 -3.94 -20.09 11.05
N ILE A 363 -4.20 -18.96 10.39
CA ILE A 363 -5.13 -17.93 10.88
C ILE A 363 -6.42 -17.87 10.07
N SER A 364 -6.38 -18.27 8.79
CA SER A 364 -7.60 -18.35 7.99
C SER A 364 -7.51 -19.44 6.92
N VAL A 365 -8.67 -19.94 6.54
CA VAL A 365 -8.89 -20.74 5.34
C VAL A 365 -10.12 -20.17 4.64
N SER A 366 -10.02 -19.90 3.34
CA SER A 366 -11.12 -19.38 2.53
C SER A 366 -11.14 -20.03 1.14
N ASP A 367 -12.20 -19.79 0.41
CA ASP A 367 -12.27 -20.14 -1.02
C ASP A 367 -11.31 -19.27 -1.84
N GLY A 368 -10.79 -19.79 -2.93
CA GLY A 368 -9.87 -19.07 -3.81
C GLY A 368 -10.47 -17.86 -4.49
N ILE A 369 -11.79 -17.80 -4.62
CA ILE A 369 -12.55 -16.74 -5.28
C ILE A 369 -13.41 -15.98 -4.28
N ASP A 370 -14.13 -16.69 -3.40
CA ASP A 370 -14.95 -16.10 -2.33
C ASP A 370 -14.17 -16.09 -1.01
N ILE A 371 -13.40 -15.04 -0.80
CA ILE A 371 -12.53 -14.89 0.38
C ILE A 371 -13.31 -14.71 1.69
N GLU A 372 -14.61 -14.39 1.63
CA GLU A 372 -15.48 -14.28 2.83
C GLU A 372 -16.05 -15.63 3.25
N SER A 373 -15.99 -16.63 2.40
CA SER A 373 -16.46 -17.98 2.73
C SER A 373 -15.45 -18.71 3.62
N LYS A 374 -15.36 -18.27 4.88
CA LYS A 374 -14.46 -18.87 5.88
C LYS A 374 -14.75 -20.36 6.04
N TYR A 375 -13.68 -21.17 5.91
CA TYR A 375 -13.72 -22.64 6.02
C TYR A 375 -14.66 -23.36 5.02
N ARG A 376 -15.11 -22.67 3.98
CA ARG A 376 -15.97 -23.25 2.92
C ARG A 376 -15.37 -22.99 1.53
N VAL A 377 -15.22 -24.05 0.77
CA VAL A 377 -14.64 -24.03 -0.59
C VAL A 377 -15.76 -24.33 -1.60
N VAL A 378 -16.04 -23.40 -2.49
CA VAL A 378 -17.17 -23.46 -3.45
C VAL A 378 -16.72 -23.71 -4.89
N MET A 379 -15.46 -23.40 -5.23
CA MET A 379 -14.91 -23.51 -6.57
C MET A 379 -13.64 -24.39 -6.64
N GLY A 380 -13.32 -25.12 -5.58
CA GLY A 380 -12.16 -25.99 -5.52
C GLY A 380 -10.83 -25.30 -5.29
N GLY A 381 -10.77 -23.98 -5.35
CA GLY A 381 -9.60 -23.19 -4.92
C GLY A 381 -9.60 -22.99 -3.42
N VAL A 382 -8.45 -23.18 -2.78
CA VAL A 382 -8.28 -22.98 -1.33
C VAL A 382 -7.18 -21.94 -1.11
N LYS A 383 -7.45 -20.99 -0.22
CA LYS A 383 -6.46 -20.07 0.32
C LYS A 383 -6.26 -20.31 1.80
N VAL A 384 -5.01 -20.45 2.22
CA VAL A 384 -4.64 -20.65 3.62
C VAL A 384 -3.65 -19.56 4.02
N THR A 385 -3.99 -18.81 5.05
CA THR A 385 -3.09 -17.78 5.60
C THR A 385 -2.41 -18.31 6.86
N ILE A 386 -1.08 -18.24 6.92
CA ILE A 386 -0.26 -18.74 8.02
C ILE A 386 0.66 -17.62 8.49
N GLU A 387 0.67 -17.36 9.78
CA GLU A 387 1.60 -16.44 10.46
C GLU A 387 2.89 -17.13 10.90
N ASP A 388 3.94 -16.33 11.07
CA ASP A 388 5.25 -16.70 11.63
C ASP A 388 5.96 -17.82 10.83
N VAL A 389 5.78 -17.79 9.52
CA VAL A 389 6.45 -18.71 8.58
C VAL A 389 7.83 -18.16 8.24
N GLU A 390 8.87 -18.94 8.48
CA GLU A 390 10.25 -18.54 8.16
C GLU A 390 10.61 -18.86 6.71
N ARG A 391 10.21 -20.04 6.24
CA ARG A 391 10.48 -20.56 4.91
C ARG A 391 9.19 -21.01 4.24
N PRO A 392 8.55 -20.15 3.47
CA PRO A 392 7.27 -20.48 2.83
C PRO A 392 7.39 -21.63 1.83
N GLU A 393 8.55 -21.86 1.24
CA GLU A 393 8.84 -22.98 0.35
C GLU A 393 8.85 -24.34 1.05
N GLU A 394 8.97 -24.37 2.40
CA GLU A 394 8.92 -25.59 3.21
C GLU A 394 7.52 -25.87 3.78
N VAL A 395 6.49 -25.15 3.30
CA VAL A 395 5.11 -25.41 3.70
C VAL A 395 4.48 -26.46 2.78
N SER A 396 3.80 -27.42 3.35
CA SER A 396 3.08 -28.45 2.60
C SER A 396 1.69 -28.69 3.15
N PHE A 397 0.80 -29.14 2.28
CA PHE A 397 -0.61 -29.34 2.59
C PHE A 397 -1.05 -30.74 2.20
N THR A 398 -1.94 -31.35 3.00
CA THR A 398 -2.71 -32.53 2.63
C THR A 398 -4.20 -32.30 2.88
N VAL A 399 -5.05 -32.93 2.08
CA VAL A 399 -6.50 -32.99 2.29
C VAL A 399 -6.91 -34.44 2.46
N ASP A 400 -7.45 -34.80 3.63
CA ASP A 400 -7.75 -36.16 4.04
C ASP A 400 -6.54 -37.09 3.82
N GLY A 401 -5.33 -36.65 4.24
CA GLY A 401 -4.06 -37.38 4.12
C GLY A 401 -3.49 -37.47 2.69
N ARG A 402 -4.10 -36.84 1.69
CA ARG A 402 -3.61 -36.80 0.31
C ARG A 402 -2.88 -35.50 0.03
N PRO A 403 -1.62 -35.55 -0.43
CA PRO A 403 -0.91 -34.34 -0.81
C PRO A 403 -1.65 -33.54 -1.85
N VAL A 404 -1.63 -32.20 -1.71
CA VAL A 404 -2.10 -31.29 -2.75
C VAL A 404 -0.90 -30.73 -3.50
N GLU A 405 -1.05 -30.56 -4.82
CA GLU A 405 -0.06 -29.82 -5.59
C GLU A 405 -0.16 -28.36 -5.20
N PHE A 406 0.92 -27.86 -4.66
CA PHE A 406 0.99 -26.50 -4.18
C PHE A 406 1.14 -25.54 -5.36
N GLY A 407 0.26 -24.53 -5.46
CA GLY A 407 0.21 -23.61 -6.60
C GLY A 407 1.15 -22.42 -6.43
N GLN A 408 0.92 -21.62 -5.40
CA GLN A 408 1.65 -20.36 -5.17
C GLN A 408 1.47 -19.86 -3.74
N PHE A 409 2.41 -19.01 -3.31
CA PHE A 409 2.28 -18.26 -2.05
C PHE A 409 2.62 -16.78 -2.27
N GLU A 410 2.08 -15.93 -1.41
CA GLU A 410 2.31 -14.49 -1.40
C GLU A 410 2.55 -14.02 0.03
N CYS A 411 3.54 -13.15 0.21
CA CYS A 411 3.73 -12.47 1.49
C CYS A 411 2.61 -11.44 1.69
N LYS A 412 1.82 -11.60 2.73
CA LYS A 412 0.77 -10.64 3.12
C LYS A 412 1.28 -9.62 4.13
N ASP A 413 2.16 -10.05 5.02
CA ASP A 413 2.79 -9.17 6.00
C ASP A 413 4.21 -9.69 6.35
N PRO A 414 5.26 -9.00 5.87
CA PRO A 414 6.64 -9.39 6.16
C PRO A 414 6.99 -9.21 7.66
N VAL A 415 6.25 -8.37 8.36
CA VAL A 415 6.45 -8.08 9.78
C VAL A 415 6.14 -9.25 10.67
N THR A 416 4.98 -9.85 10.43
CA THR A 416 4.52 -11.05 11.12
C THR A 416 4.97 -12.32 10.41
N SER A 417 5.71 -12.20 9.30
CA SER A 417 6.03 -13.30 8.40
C SER A 417 4.77 -14.07 8.01
N THR A 418 3.72 -13.35 7.62
CA THR A 418 2.43 -13.92 7.24
C THR A 418 2.37 -14.14 5.74
N TYR A 419 2.04 -15.36 5.36
CA TYR A 419 1.92 -15.79 3.97
C TYR A 419 0.53 -16.34 3.69
N GLU A 420 -0.01 -16.03 2.52
CA GLU A 420 -1.18 -16.68 1.94
C GLU A 420 -0.73 -17.71 0.91
N PHE A 421 -1.18 -18.93 1.06
CA PHE A 421 -0.91 -20.06 0.19
C PHE A 421 -2.18 -20.41 -0.58
N ALA A 422 -2.10 -20.52 -1.91
CA ALA A 422 -3.22 -20.84 -2.77
C ALA A 422 -2.95 -22.13 -3.53
N PHE A 423 -3.93 -23.05 -3.53
CA PHE A 423 -3.88 -24.32 -4.26
C PHE A 423 -5.26 -24.79 -4.71
N LEU A 424 -5.30 -25.74 -5.61
CA LEU A 424 -6.54 -26.40 -6.04
C LEU A 424 -6.67 -27.76 -5.36
N VAL A 425 -7.85 -28.06 -4.84
CA VAL A 425 -8.17 -29.43 -4.43
C VAL A 425 -8.39 -30.30 -5.66
N SER A 426 -7.97 -31.58 -5.55
CA SER A 426 -8.16 -32.53 -6.63
C SER A 426 -9.66 -32.63 -7.04
N PRO A 427 -9.97 -32.64 -8.34
CA PRO A 427 -11.36 -32.89 -8.80
C PRO A 427 -11.96 -34.21 -8.30
N LYS A 428 -11.11 -35.13 -7.82
CA LYS A 428 -11.54 -36.42 -7.23
C LYS A 428 -11.84 -36.31 -5.73
N THR A 429 -11.69 -35.14 -5.12
CA THR A 429 -12.00 -34.94 -3.71
C THR A 429 -13.50 -35.01 -3.49
N ARG A 430 -13.93 -35.75 -2.49
CA ARG A 430 -15.36 -35.84 -2.15
C ARG A 430 -15.86 -34.52 -1.57
N LEU A 431 -17.10 -34.15 -1.90
CA LEU A 431 -17.75 -32.99 -1.28
C LEU A 431 -18.06 -33.26 0.19
N GLY A 432 -18.35 -32.18 0.96
CA GLY A 432 -18.63 -32.18 2.38
C GLY A 432 -17.42 -31.85 3.25
N ASN A 433 -17.51 -32.14 4.55
CA ASN A 433 -16.45 -31.83 5.52
C ASN A 433 -15.17 -32.63 5.24
N ARG A 434 -14.05 -31.93 5.17
CA ARG A 434 -12.71 -32.46 4.94
C ARG A 434 -11.74 -31.94 5.98
N VAL A 435 -10.63 -32.63 6.11
CA VAL A 435 -9.54 -32.24 7.01
C VAL A 435 -8.37 -31.73 6.18
N LEU A 436 -8.00 -30.49 6.40
CA LEU A 436 -6.78 -29.90 5.88
C LEU A 436 -5.69 -30.01 6.94
N GLU A 437 -4.61 -30.66 6.59
CA GLU A 437 -3.41 -30.77 7.42
C GLU A 437 -2.33 -29.88 6.82
N VAL A 438 -1.64 -29.15 7.67
CA VAL A 438 -0.61 -28.18 7.29
C VAL A 438 0.67 -28.53 8.01
N ARG A 439 1.77 -28.63 7.28
CA ARG A 439 3.11 -28.81 7.82
C ARG A 439 4.00 -27.65 7.43
N VAL A 440 4.68 -27.03 8.41
CA VAL A 440 5.59 -25.91 8.22
C VAL A 440 6.97 -26.32 8.73
N SER A 441 7.98 -26.33 7.87
CA SER A 441 9.37 -26.71 8.20
C SER A 441 9.46 -27.99 9.04
N GLY A 442 8.69 -29.02 8.65
CA GLY A 442 8.67 -30.33 9.32
C GLY A 442 7.76 -30.42 10.57
N ARG A 443 7.13 -29.33 11.01
CA ARG A 443 6.21 -29.28 12.15
C ARG A 443 4.75 -29.31 11.66
N ASP A 444 3.95 -30.24 12.21
CA ASP A 444 2.52 -30.28 11.93
C ASP A 444 1.78 -29.21 12.75
N LEU A 445 0.89 -28.46 12.10
CA LEU A 445 -0.06 -27.55 12.74
C LEU A 445 -1.32 -28.31 13.15
N ALA A 446 -2.17 -27.67 13.96
CA ALA A 446 -3.48 -28.24 14.30
C ALA A 446 -4.31 -28.45 13.01
N PRO A 447 -4.92 -29.65 12.82
CA PRO A 447 -5.75 -29.92 11.65
C PRO A 447 -6.93 -28.96 11.56
N ILE A 448 -7.24 -28.51 10.33
CA ILE A 448 -8.31 -27.57 10.06
C ILE A 448 -9.46 -28.30 9.37
N ARG A 449 -10.67 -28.12 9.89
CA ARG A 449 -11.90 -28.63 9.22
C ARG A 449 -12.39 -27.58 8.24
N MET A 450 -12.63 -27.99 7.00
CA MET A 450 -13.22 -27.17 5.95
C MET A 450 -14.33 -27.94 5.23
N GLU A 451 -15.32 -27.23 4.71
CA GLU A 451 -16.38 -27.78 3.89
C GLU A 451 -16.05 -27.57 2.41
N ILE A 452 -16.04 -28.61 1.62
CA ILE A 452 -15.95 -28.52 0.16
C ILE A 452 -17.35 -28.70 -0.39
N SER A 453 -17.97 -27.63 -0.89
CA SER A 453 -19.34 -27.63 -1.42
C SER A 453 -19.39 -27.58 -2.95
N GLY A 454 -18.25 -27.33 -3.62
CA GLY A 454 -18.09 -27.35 -5.06
C GLY A 454 -16.65 -27.54 -5.48
N LEU A 455 -16.46 -28.05 -6.67
CA LEU A 455 -15.16 -28.18 -7.34
C LEU A 455 -15.30 -27.54 -8.71
N SER A 456 -14.27 -26.81 -9.15
CA SER A 456 -14.20 -26.33 -10.53
C SER A 456 -14.12 -27.54 -11.47
N PRO A 457 -14.87 -27.57 -12.60
CA PRO A 457 -14.82 -28.64 -13.57
C PRO A 457 -13.43 -28.80 -14.22
#